data_0e8f8cfc0d52736247c3dad40169eae3
#
_entry.id   0e8f8cfc0d52736247c3dad40169eae3
#
_cell.length_a   1.000
_cell.length_b   1.000
_cell.length_c   1.000
_cell.angle_alpha   90.00
_cell.angle_beta   90.00
_cell.angle_gamma   90.00
#
_symmetry.space_group_name_H-M   'P 1'
#
loop_
_entity.id
_entity.type
_entity.pdbx_description
1 polymer ?
#
loop_
_entity_poly.entity_id
_entity_poly.type
_entity_poly.pdbx_seq_one_letter_code
_entity_poly.pdbx_strand_id
1 'polypeptide(L)'
;MQIEMPKIELYRIRSFSDKLTDVFNFLRENWRPMLKYFMYMMLPISIILALPFNHFFEGYFKLITTIDKGNFFSNSEGWLYGISFVASILGFILAALLLESFVYAMIRVYDRRPQRLKDLSYEDFRDDLFF
;
A
#
# COMPACT_ATOMS: atom_id res chain seq x y z
N MET A 1 34.58 -2.88 11.40
CA MET A 1 34.31 -4.18 10.76
C MET A 1 32.80 -4.35 10.66
N GLN A 2 32.22 -4.12 9.50
CA GLN A 2 30.81 -4.42 9.29
C GLN A 2 30.72 -5.92 9.08
N ILE A 3 30.08 -6.61 10.02
CA ILE A 3 29.75 -8.03 9.83
C ILE A 3 28.66 -8.04 8.75
N GLU A 4 29.04 -8.36 7.52
CA GLU A 4 28.07 -8.62 6.45
C GLU A 4 27.32 -9.89 6.83
N MET A 5 26.07 -9.72 7.31
CA MET A 5 25.19 -10.87 7.50
C MET A 5 24.89 -11.51 6.13
N PRO A 6 24.94 -12.84 6.03
CA PRO A 6 24.66 -13.50 4.76
C PRO A 6 23.27 -13.15 4.25
N LYS A 7 23.14 -13.03 2.93
CA LYS A 7 21.85 -12.78 2.27
C LYS A 7 20.84 -13.88 2.67
N ILE A 8 19.61 -13.46 2.99
CA ILE A 8 18.56 -14.40 3.38
C ILE A 8 18.05 -15.14 2.13
N GLU A 9 18.09 -16.47 2.18
CA GLU A 9 17.51 -17.34 1.13
C GLU A 9 15.99 -17.41 1.30
N LEU A 10 15.24 -16.81 0.38
CA LEU A 10 13.78 -16.67 0.48
C LEU A 10 13.01 -17.98 0.24
N TYR A 11 13.55 -18.89 -0.56
CA TYR A 11 12.85 -20.10 -1.03
C TYR A 11 13.27 -21.41 -0.32
N ARG A 12 13.81 -21.33 0.87
CA ARG A 12 14.18 -22.51 1.65
C ARG A 12 13.00 -23.04 2.47
N ILE A 13 12.87 -24.38 2.57
CA ILE A 13 11.90 -25.00 3.50
C ILE A 13 12.36 -24.74 4.93
N ARG A 14 11.53 -24.05 5.71
CA ARG A 14 11.85 -23.60 7.08
C ARG A 14 10.68 -23.78 8.01
N SER A 15 10.96 -23.85 9.31
CA SER A 15 9.92 -23.81 10.34
C SER A 15 9.19 -22.44 10.32
N PHE A 16 7.99 -22.37 10.88
CA PHE A 16 7.21 -21.12 10.95
C PHE A 16 7.97 -20.02 11.71
N SER A 17 8.65 -20.39 12.80
CA SER A 17 9.48 -19.47 13.58
C SER A 17 10.62 -18.88 12.76
N ASP A 18 11.31 -19.71 11.97
CA ASP A 18 12.40 -19.26 11.09
C ASP A 18 11.88 -18.29 10.03
N LYS A 19 10.70 -18.57 9.46
CA LYS A 19 10.05 -17.69 8.49
C LYS A 19 9.76 -16.31 9.06
N LEU A 20 9.23 -16.25 10.28
CA LEU A 20 8.98 -14.98 10.97
C LEU A 20 10.26 -14.20 11.23
N THR A 21 11.30 -14.89 11.73
CA THR A 21 12.60 -14.28 11.99
C THR A 21 13.21 -13.70 10.72
N ASP A 22 13.12 -14.44 9.60
CA ASP A 22 13.61 -13.96 8.31
C ASP A 22 12.85 -12.75 7.78
N VAL A 23 11.53 -12.71 7.95
CA VAL A 23 10.71 -11.53 7.58
C VAL A 23 11.14 -10.30 8.38
N PHE A 24 11.31 -10.44 9.70
CA PHE A 24 11.78 -9.33 10.53
C PHE A 24 13.19 -8.88 10.18
N ASN A 25 14.09 -9.81 9.91
CA ASN A 25 15.46 -9.48 9.49
C ASN A 25 15.45 -8.77 8.13
N PHE A 26 14.66 -9.24 7.17
CA PHE A 26 14.49 -8.60 5.88
C PHE A 26 13.97 -7.16 6.00
N LEU A 27 12.93 -6.95 6.81
CA LEU A 27 12.39 -5.63 7.08
C LEU A 27 13.41 -4.71 7.77
N ARG A 28 14.11 -5.24 8.79
CA ARG A 28 15.13 -4.48 9.53
C ARG A 28 16.30 -4.04 8.65
N GLU A 29 16.72 -4.89 7.73
CA GLU A 29 17.83 -4.60 6.83
C GLU A 29 17.47 -3.62 5.73
N ASN A 30 16.23 -3.69 5.24
CA ASN A 30 15.79 -3.00 4.03
C ASN A 30 14.71 -1.92 4.28
N TRP A 31 14.44 -1.57 5.55
CA TRP A 31 13.34 -0.65 5.87
C TRP A 31 13.48 0.75 5.25
N ARG A 32 14.72 1.27 5.15
CA ARG A 32 14.96 2.60 4.57
C ARG A 32 14.62 2.68 3.08
N PRO A 33 15.17 1.83 2.20
CA PRO A 33 14.78 1.85 0.79
C PRO A 33 13.31 1.47 0.60
N MET A 34 12.79 0.50 1.36
CA MET A 34 11.38 0.12 1.30
C MET A 34 10.47 1.29 1.66
N LEU A 35 10.74 1.99 2.75
CA LEU A 35 9.96 3.15 3.18
C LEU A 35 10.02 4.28 2.15
N LYS A 36 11.18 4.55 1.57
CA LYS A 36 11.36 5.56 0.54
C LYS A 36 10.45 5.30 -0.67
N TYR A 37 10.52 4.11 -1.26
CA TYR A 37 9.71 3.75 -2.43
C TYR A 37 8.23 3.61 -2.10
N PHE A 38 7.89 3.10 -0.93
CA PHE A 38 6.54 3.05 -0.42
C PHE A 38 5.92 4.46 -0.33
N MET A 39 6.64 5.42 0.25
CA MET A 39 6.17 6.80 0.34
C MET A 39 6.00 7.43 -1.04
N TYR A 40 6.95 7.23 -1.96
CA TYR A 40 6.82 7.74 -3.34
C TYR A 40 5.60 7.20 -4.07
N MET A 41 5.24 5.94 -3.85
CA MET A 41 4.10 5.32 -4.49
C MET A 41 2.77 5.64 -3.80
N MET A 42 2.74 5.59 -2.46
CA MET A 42 1.51 5.77 -1.69
C MET A 42 1.09 7.22 -1.52
N LEU A 43 2.02 8.17 -1.50
CA LEU A 43 1.72 9.59 -1.31
C LEU A 43 0.76 10.15 -2.38
N PRO A 44 1.04 10.02 -3.69
CA PRO A 44 0.11 10.50 -4.72
C PRO A 44 -1.24 9.79 -4.66
N ILE A 45 -1.27 8.50 -4.39
CA ILE A 45 -2.50 7.72 -4.28
C ILE A 45 -3.33 8.21 -3.10
N SER A 46 -2.70 8.45 -1.96
CA SER A 46 -3.38 8.95 -0.75
C SER A 46 -4.02 10.33 -0.98
N ILE A 47 -3.34 11.21 -1.70
CA ILE A 47 -3.87 12.54 -2.04
C ILE A 47 -5.11 12.41 -2.94
N ILE A 48 -5.05 11.56 -3.97
CA ILE A 48 -6.17 11.33 -4.89
C ILE A 48 -7.37 10.72 -4.15
N LEU A 49 -7.12 9.76 -3.25
CA LEU A 49 -8.18 9.11 -2.47
C LEU A 49 -8.77 9.98 -1.36
N ALA A 50 -8.02 10.97 -0.88
CA ALA A 50 -8.48 11.87 0.17
C ALA A 50 -9.74 12.65 -0.24
N LEU A 51 -9.87 13.03 -1.52
CA LEU A 51 -11.01 13.81 -2.02
C LEU A 51 -12.34 13.03 -1.92
N PRO A 52 -12.52 11.87 -2.54
CA PRO A 52 -13.76 11.10 -2.43
C PRO A 52 -14.01 10.62 -1.00
N PHE A 53 -12.97 10.31 -0.26
CA PHE A 53 -13.08 9.86 1.11
C PHE A 53 -13.59 10.96 2.05
N ASN A 54 -13.06 12.17 1.94
CA ASN A 54 -13.55 13.32 2.69
C ASN A 54 -15.01 13.62 2.38
N HIS A 55 -15.38 13.58 1.11
CA HIS A 55 -16.77 13.81 0.67
C HIS A 55 -17.72 12.73 1.18
N PHE A 56 -17.28 11.47 1.21
CA PHE A 56 -18.02 10.37 1.81
C PHE A 56 -18.29 10.60 3.31
N PHE A 57 -17.29 11.02 4.09
CA PHE A 57 -17.47 11.30 5.51
C PHE A 57 -18.43 12.47 5.75
N GLU A 58 -18.35 13.51 4.96
CA GLU A 58 -19.30 14.62 5.04
C GLU A 58 -20.74 14.14 4.82
N GLY A 59 -20.97 13.30 3.82
CA GLY A 59 -22.27 12.68 3.54
C GLY A 59 -22.74 11.78 4.68
N TYR A 60 -21.85 11.01 5.26
CA TYR A 60 -22.15 10.13 6.39
C TYR A 60 -22.60 10.93 7.61
N PHE A 61 -21.90 12.00 7.96
CA PHE A 61 -22.32 12.87 9.06
C PHE A 61 -23.65 13.59 8.79
N LYS A 62 -23.87 14.07 7.57
CA LYS A 62 -25.16 14.65 7.17
C LYS A 62 -26.29 13.64 7.23
N LEU A 63 -26.05 12.40 6.82
CA LEU A 63 -27.04 11.30 6.93
C LEU A 63 -27.47 11.08 8.39
N ILE A 64 -26.52 10.95 9.31
CA ILE A 64 -26.81 10.74 10.73
C ILE A 64 -27.61 11.91 11.32
N THR A 65 -27.27 13.15 10.96
CA THR A 65 -27.95 14.36 11.50
C THR A 65 -29.30 14.62 10.84
N THR A 66 -29.60 14.02 9.69
CA THR A 66 -30.79 14.30 8.87
C THR A 66 -31.74 13.09 8.77
N ILE A 67 -31.45 12.01 9.49
CA ILE A 67 -32.23 10.74 9.46
C ILE A 67 -33.73 10.97 9.67
N ASP A 68 -34.12 11.96 10.48
CA ASP A 68 -35.53 12.31 10.75
C ASP A 68 -36.28 12.96 9.56
N LYS A 69 -35.61 13.36 8.50
CA LYS A 69 -36.20 14.11 7.40
C LYS A 69 -36.54 13.32 6.13
N GLY A 70 -36.25 12.03 6.07
CA GLY A 70 -36.72 11.07 5.06
C GLY A 70 -36.26 11.28 3.61
N ASN A 71 -35.62 12.38 3.27
CA ASN A 71 -35.38 12.83 1.89
C ASN A 71 -33.91 12.90 1.49
N PHE A 72 -33.01 12.25 2.20
CA PHE A 72 -31.57 12.35 1.93
C PHE A 72 -31.19 11.92 0.51
N PHE A 73 -31.74 10.82 0.03
CA PHE A 73 -31.43 10.29 -1.31
C PHE A 73 -32.29 10.90 -2.45
N SER A 74 -33.29 11.69 -2.15
CA SER A 74 -34.10 12.36 -3.17
C SER A 74 -33.44 13.59 -3.77
N ASN A 75 -32.40 14.09 -3.13
CA ASN A 75 -31.64 15.26 -3.57
C ASN A 75 -30.40 14.83 -4.37
N SER A 76 -29.97 15.68 -5.31
CA SER A 76 -28.75 15.47 -6.09
C SER A 76 -27.49 15.29 -5.22
N GLU A 77 -27.45 15.90 -4.04
CA GLU A 77 -26.36 15.71 -3.08
C GLU A 77 -26.26 14.29 -2.54
N GLY A 78 -27.38 13.63 -2.23
CA GLY A 78 -27.39 12.26 -1.75
C GLY A 78 -26.77 11.28 -2.74
N TRP A 79 -27.01 11.47 -4.02
CA TRP A 79 -26.38 10.66 -5.09
C TRP A 79 -24.88 10.88 -5.18
N LEU A 80 -24.41 12.12 -5.03
CA LEU A 80 -22.98 12.42 -5.02
C LEU A 80 -22.25 11.73 -3.86
N TYR A 81 -22.87 11.66 -2.68
CA TYR A 81 -22.31 10.93 -1.55
C TYR A 81 -22.27 9.41 -1.81
N GLY A 82 -23.29 8.85 -2.47
CA GLY A 82 -23.30 7.46 -2.91
C GLY A 82 -22.17 7.13 -3.88
N ILE A 83 -21.97 7.98 -4.88
CA ILE A 83 -20.86 7.85 -5.84
C ILE A 83 -19.51 7.95 -5.13
N SER A 84 -19.35 8.88 -4.20
CA SER A 84 -18.12 9.04 -3.42
C SER A 84 -17.83 7.83 -2.54
N PHE A 85 -18.85 7.18 -2.01
CA PHE A 85 -18.71 5.92 -1.27
C PHE A 85 -18.17 4.80 -2.15
N VAL A 86 -18.78 4.59 -3.32
CA VAL A 86 -18.32 3.57 -4.28
C VAL A 86 -16.89 3.87 -4.75
N ALA A 87 -16.60 5.13 -5.08
CA ALA A 87 -15.27 5.56 -5.49
C ALA A 87 -14.22 5.31 -4.40
N SER A 88 -14.58 5.54 -3.13
CA SER A 88 -13.70 5.26 -1.99
C SER A 88 -13.39 3.78 -1.85
N ILE A 89 -14.40 2.90 -1.95
CA ILE A 89 -14.20 1.44 -1.89
C ILE A 89 -13.29 0.97 -3.02
N LEU A 90 -13.57 1.38 -4.26
CA LEU A 90 -12.74 1.01 -5.42
C LEU A 90 -11.31 1.52 -5.27
N GLY A 91 -11.14 2.73 -4.75
CA GLY A 91 -9.85 3.32 -4.46
C GLY A 91 -9.07 2.53 -3.40
N PHE A 92 -9.72 2.08 -2.34
CA PHE A 92 -9.09 1.22 -1.33
C PHE A 92 -8.67 -0.13 -1.88
N ILE A 93 -9.50 -0.76 -2.71
CA ILE A 93 -9.15 -2.01 -3.38
C ILE A 93 -7.92 -1.80 -4.27
N LEU A 94 -7.91 -0.74 -5.06
CA LEU A 94 -6.76 -0.41 -5.92
C LEU A 94 -5.49 -0.16 -5.10
N ALA A 95 -5.59 0.60 -4.01
CA ALA A 95 -4.46 0.86 -3.12
C ALA A 95 -3.93 -0.43 -2.48
N ALA A 96 -4.80 -1.35 -2.08
CA ALA A 96 -4.41 -2.65 -1.54
C ALA A 96 -3.66 -3.49 -2.58
N LEU A 97 -4.17 -3.57 -3.82
CA LEU A 97 -3.51 -4.29 -4.91
C LEU A 97 -2.12 -3.70 -5.25
N LEU A 98 -2.00 -2.38 -5.24
CA LEU A 98 -0.72 -1.70 -5.46
C LEU A 98 0.27 -1.97 -4.32
N LEU A 99 -0.20 -2.00 -3.08
CA LEU A 99 0.62 -2.35 -1.93
C LEU A 99 1.12 -3.79 -2.01
N GLU A 100 0.26 -4.72 -2.38
CA GLU A 100 0.63 -6.12 -2.60
C GLU A 100 1.68 -6.25 -3.72
N SER A 101 1.45 -5.59 -4.85
CA SER A 101 2.40 -5.54 -5.97
C SER A 101 3.75 -4.95 -5.56
N PHE A 102 3.73 -3.92 -4.72
CA PHE A 102 4.94 -3.31 -4.17
C PHE A 102 5.75 -4.30 -3.33
N VAL A 103 5.09 -5.03 -2.43
CA VAL A 103 5.76 -6.05 -1.59
C VAL A 103 6.36 -7.15 -2.46
N TYR A 104 5.62 -7.66 -3.44
CA TYR A 104 6.13 -8.67 -4.39
C TYR A 104 7.33 -8.17 -5.20
N ALA A 105 7.27 -6.93 -5.70
CA ALA A 105 8.38 -6.34 -6.44
C ALA A 105 9.64 -6.21 -5.56
N MET A 106 9.48 -5.78 -4.31
CA MET A 106 10.60 -5.68 -3.37
C MET A 106 11.24 -7.05 -3.09
N ILE A 107 10.44 -8.08 -2.86
CA ILE A 107 10.95 -9.44 -2.65
C ILE A 107 11.67 -9.95 -3.89
N ARG A 108 11.11 -9.74 -5.07
CA ARG A 108 11.71 -10.16 -6.34
C ARG A 108 13.05 -9.47 -6.62
N VAL A 109 13.12 -8.17 -6.40
CA VAL A 109 14.36 -7.40 -6.56
C VAL A 109 15.42 -7.87 -5.56
N TYR A 110 15.03 -8.12 -4.31
CA TYR A 110 15.95 -8.65 -3.30
C TYR A 110 16.54 -10.03 -3.69
N ASP A 111 15.70 -10.91 -4.23
CA ASP A 111 16.12 -12.25 -4.62
C ASP A 111 17.09 -12.25 -5.81
N ARG A 112 16.85 -11.38 -6.79
CA ARG A 112 17.69 -11.29 -8.01
C ARG A 112 19.03 -10.60 -7.80
N ARG A 113 19.21 -9.81 -6.77
CA ARG A 113 20.42 -9.03 -6.54
C ARG A 113 21.38 -9.74 -5.62
N PRO A 114 22.68 -9.83 -5.98
CA PRO A 114 23.72 -10.29 -5.06
C PRO A 114 23.98 -9.28 -3.95
N GLN A 115 23.63 -8.01 -4.16
CA GLN A 115 23.75 -6.93 -3.19
C GLN A 115 22.40 -6.60 -2.56
N ARG A 116 22.44 -6.07 -1.33
CA ARG A 116 21.24 -5.64 -0.61
C ARG A 116 20.56 -4.46 -1.30
N LEU A 117 19.30 -4.17 -0.94
CA LEU A 117 18.49 -3.10 -1.52
C LEU A 117 19.04 -1.66 -1.35
N LYS A 118 20.21 -1.50 -0.73
CA LYS A 118 20.81 -0.18 -0.45
C LYS A 118 21.06 0.66 -1.72
N ASP A 119 21.42 0.00 -2.81
CA ASP A 119 21.78 0.66 -4.07
C ASP A 119 20.69 0.50 -5.14
N LEU A 120 19.44 0.36 -4.71
CA LEU A 120 18.32 0.20 -5.62
C LEU A 120 18.05 1.49 -6.39
N SER A 121 18.10 1.42 -7.73
CA SER A 121 17.63 2.49 -8.60
C SER A 121 16.10 2.44 -8.74
N TYR A 122 15.48 3.61 -8.93
CA TYR A 122 14.05 3.69 -9.23
C TYR A 122 13.66 2.95 -10.52
N GLU A 123 14.54 2.96 -11.52
CA GLU A 123 14.31 2.26 -12.79
C GLU A 123 14.23 0.75 -12.61
N ASP A 124 15.13 0.18 -11.83
CA ASP A 124 15.14 -1.25 -11.52
C ASP A 124 13.87 -1.69 -10.79
N PHE A 125 13.40 -0.84 -9.87
CA PHE A 125 12.18 -1.10 -9.13
C PHE A 125 10.92 -0.97 -9.99
N ARG A 126 10.87 0.05 -10.84
CA ARG A 126 9.76 0.27 -11.77
C ARG A 126 9.57 -0.91 -12.72
N ASP A 127 10.65 -1.41 -13.29
CA ASP A 127 10.60 -2.51 -14.25
C ASP A 127 10.08 -3.80 -13.61
N ASP A 128 10.44 -4.07 -12.36
CA ASP A 128 9.94 -5.24 -11.63
C ASP A 128 8.50 -5.04 -11.08
N LEU A 129 8.04 -3.81 -10.89
CA LEU A 129 6.68 -3.53 -10.43
C LEU A 129 5.63 -3.79 -11.54
N PHE A 130 5.97 -3.44 -12.79
CA PHE A 130 5.05 -3.53 -13.93
C PHE A 130 5.22 -4.80 -14.78
N PHE A 131 6.22 -5.59 -14.53
CA PHE A 131 6.53 -6.86 -15.18
C PHE A 131 6.75 -8.00 -14.17
#